data_0cc77628d2596865a06afbb2c7a079fa
#
_entry.id   0cc77628d2596865a06afbb2c7a079fa
#
_cell.length_a   1.000
_cell.length_b   1.000
_cell.length_c   1.000
_cell.angle_alpha   90.00
_cell.angle_beta   90.00
_cell.angle_gamma   90.00
#
_symmetry.space_group_name_H-M   'P 1'
#
loop_
_entity.id
_entity.type
_entity.pdbx_description
1 polymer ?
#
loop_
_entity_poly.entity_id
_entity_poly.type
_entity_poly.pdbx_seq_one_letter_code
_entity_poly.pdbx_strand_id
1 'polypeptide(L)'
;LQKFLNNSPHKDVKNILADFLPSGFVKYILSDLADIKAHKIDGKTRDLILDKIHNFEVIVTGTNKGEETVTAGGVKLNEVNPKTMEAKKYPHIYFIGEILDIDGFCGGFNLQNAWSTAFVAAEAISSY
;
A
#
# COMPACT_ATOMS: atom_id res chain seq x y z
N LEU A 1 -16.53 12.03 -11.99
CA LEU A 1 -16.36 13.43 -11.60
C LEU A 1 -17.51 14.29 -12.09
N GLN A 2 -17.88 14.29 -13.41
CA GLN A 2 -18.93 15.16 -13.97
C GLN A 2 -20.25 15.14 -13.17
N LYS A 3 -20.73 13.93 -12.79
CA LYS A 3 -21.96 13.79 -12.01
C LYS A 3 -21.89 14.53 -10.67
N PHE A 4 -20.74 14.47 -9.99
CA PHE A 4 -20.54 15.12 -8.69
C PHE A 4 -20.42 16.64 -8.82
N LEU A 5 -19.76 17.13 -9.88
CA LEU A 5 -19.71 18.57 -10.19
C LEU A 5 -21.11 19.13 -10.46
N ASN A 6 -21.92 18.41 -11.23
CA ASN A 6 -23.29 18.81 -11.56
C ASN A 6 -24.22 18.82 -10.34
N ASN A 7 -24.03 17.86 -9.41
CA ASN A 7 -24.86 17.76 -8.20
C ASN A 7 -24.55 18.85 -7.16
N SER A 8 -23.40 19.50 -7.24
CA SER A 8 -22.96 20.51 -6.28
C SER A 8 -22.30 21.71 -6.96
N PRO A 9 -23.02 22.43 -7.85
CA PRO A 9 -22.44 23.46 -8.73
C PRO A 9 -21.80 24.63 -7.98
N HIS A 10 -22.25 24.92 -6.78
CA HIS A 10 -21.75 26.03 -5.94
C HIS A 10 -20.70 25.60 -4.91
N LYS A 11 -20.40 24.30 -4.80
CA LYS A 11 -19.36 23.77 -3.91
C LYS A 11 -17.98 23.94 -4.56
N ASP A 12 -16.95 24.19 -3.77
CA ASP A 12 -15.58 24.22 -4.29
C ASP A 12 -15.15 22.81 -4.71
N VAL A 13 -14.38 22.70 -5.79
CA VAL A 13 -13.95 21.41 -6.34
C VAL A 13 -13.15 20.60 -5.31
N LYS A 14 -12.30 21.25 -4.51
CA LYS A 14 -11.56 20.59 -3.42
C LYS A 14 -12.49 19.87 -2.44
N ASN A 15 -13.64 20.47 -2.11
CA ASN A 15 -14.57 19.89 -1.15
C ASN A 15 -15.38 18.73 -1.75
N ILE A 16 -15.57 18.72 -3.07
CA ILE A 16 -16.20 17.59 -3.77
C ILE A 16 -15.23 16.41 -3.84
N LEU A 17 -13.96 16.65 -4.16
CA LEU A 17 -12.96 15.59 -4.25
C LEU A 17 -12.54 15.05 -2.88
N ALA A 18 -12.59 15.85 -1.81
CA ALA A 18 -12.28 15.44 -0.46
C ALA A 18 -13.28 14.41 0.12
N ASP A 19 -14.47 14.28 -0.49
CA ASP A 19 -15.42 13.22 -0.17
C ASP A 19 -14.91 11.80 -0.61
N PHE A 20 -13.89 11.73 -1.49
CA PHE A 20 -13.38 10.49 -2.09
C PHE A 20 -11.87 10.29 -1.94
N LEU A 21 -11.12 11.36 -1.73
CA LEU A 21 -9.65 11.37 -1.71
C LEU A 21 -9.13 12.10 -0.46
N PRO A 22 -7.96 11.72 0.05
CA PRO A 22 -7.34 12.42 1.17
C PRO A 22 -7.18 13.93 0.87
N SER A 23 -7.58 14.78 1.81
CA SER A 23 -7.60 16.23 1.62
C SER A 23 -6.24 16.84 1.25
N GLY A 24 -5.15 16.30 1.81
CA GLY A 24 -3.79 16.71 1.45
C GLY A 24 -3.45 16.41 -0.01
N PHE A 25 -3.84 15.24 -0.51
CA PHE A 25 -3.67 14.87 -1.91
C PHE A 25 -4.51 15.76 -2.84
N VAL A 26 -5.78 15.99 -2.49
CA VAL A 26 -6.67 16.89 -3.24
C VAL A 26 -6.07 18.29 -3.37
N LYS A 27 -5.55 18.83 -2.27
CA LYS A 27 -4.89 20.15 -2.26
C LYS A 27 -3.67 20.19 -3.17
N TYR A 28 -2.88 19.12 -3.17
CA TYR A 28 -1.69 19.01 -4.00
C TYR A 28 -2.04 18.95 -5.51
N ILE A 29 -2.97 18.08 -5.93
CA ILE A 29 -3.31 17.90 -7.36
C ILE A 29 -4.06 19.09 -7.95
N LEU A 30 -4.91 19.75 -7.15
CA LEU A 30 -5.69 20.88 -7.61
C LEU A 30 -4.88 22.18 -7.69
N SER A 31 -3.89 22.34 -6.79
CA SER A 31 -3.13 23.59 -6.75
C SER A 31 -4.05 24.82 -6.79
N ASP A 32 -3.90 25.69 -7.79
CA ASP A 32 -4.69 26.91 -7.96
C ASP A 32 -6.17 26.67 -8.31
N LEU A 33 -6.54 25.44 -8.66
CA LEU A 33 -7.92 25.06 -8.98
C LEU A 33 -8.75 24.72 -7.73
N ALA A 34 -8.13 24.64 -6.56
CA ALA A 34 -8.77 24.15 -5.33
C ALA A 34 -10.02 24.93 -4.92
N ASP A 35 -9.99 26.25 -5.08
CA ASP A 35 -11.06 27.17 -4.66
C ASP A 35 -12.03 27.56 -5.79
N ILE A 36 -11.93 26.88 -6.94
CA ILE A 36 -12.84 27.08 -8.06
C ILE A 36 -14.17 26.38 -7.79
N LYS A 37 -15.27 27.07 -8.05
CA LYS A 37 -16.62 26.48 -7.94
C LYS A 37 -16.85 25.48 -9.06
N ALA A 38 -17.56 24.39 -8.74
CA ALA A 38 -17.80 23.28 -9.66
C ALA A 38 -18.42 23.72 -11.00
N HIS A 39 -19.34 24.69 -10.99
CA HIS A 39 -19.97 25.21 -12.22
C HIS A 39 -19.02 25.99 -13.14
N LYS A 40 -17.84 26.38 -12.66
CA LYS A 40 -16.82 27.09 -13.45
C LYS A 40 -15.80 26.13 -14.09
N ILE A 41 -15.90 24.84 -13.80
CA ILE A 41 -15.01 23.82 -14.36
C ILE A 41 -15.51 23.45 -15.76
N ASP A 42 -14.76 23.80 -16.76
CA ASP A 42 -14.99 23.38 -18.13
C ASP A 42 -14.50 21.94 -18.39
N GLY A 43 -14.80 21.43 -19.59
CA GLY A 43 -14.42 20.06 -19.97
C GLY A 43 -12.91 19.84 -19.94
N LYS A 44 -12.12 20.82 -20.38
CA LYS A 44 -10.66 20.71 -20.41
C LYS A 44 -10.07 20.67 -19.01
N THR A 45 -10.53 21.52 -18.12
CA THR A 45 -10.10 21.56 -16.72
C THR A 45 -10.50 20.28 -15.99
N ARG A 46 -11.71 19.77 -16.24
CA ARG A 46 -12.15 18.49 -15.69
C ARG A 46 -11.23 17.33 -16.13
N ASP A 47 -10.91 17.28 -17.43
CA ASP A 47 -10.08 16.20 -17.98
C ASP A 47 -8.64 16.30 -17.46
N LEU A 48 -8.12 17.52 -17.27
CA LEU A 48 -6.83 17.76 -16.62
C LEU A 48 -6.81 17.26 -15.16
N ILE A 49 -7.89 17.50 -14.40
CA ILE A 49 -8.01 17.02 -13.01
C ILE A 49 -8.03 15.48 -13.00
N LEU A 50 -8.77 14.85 -13.91
CA LEU A 50 -8.82 13.40 -14.02
C LEU A 50 -7.46 12.81 -14.40
N ASP A 51 -6.77 13.43 -15.34
CA ASP A 51 -5.42 13.00 -15.73
C ASP A 51 -4.44 13.08 -14.56
N LYS A 52 -4.41 14.19 -13.81
CA LYS A 52 -3.58 14.32 -12.60
C LYS A 52 -3.89 13.29 -11.51
N ILE A 53 -5.12 12.77 -11.45
CA ILE A 53 -5.50 11.72 -10.48
C ILE A 53 -5.07 10.34 -10.98
N HIS A 54 -5.27 10.05 -12.26
CA HIS A 54 -5.02 8.73 -12.84
C HIS A 54 -3.56 8.49 -13.20
N ASN A 55 -2.87 9.54 -13.64
CA ASN A 55 -1.48 9.52 -14.08
C ASN A 55 -0.61 10.35 -13.12
N PHE A 56 -0.80 10.13 -11.82
CA PHE A 56 -0.04 10.84 -10.80
C PHE A 56 1.43 10.40 -10.81
N GLU A 57 2.30 11.29 -11.27
CA GLU A 57 3.74 11.06 -11.33
C GLU A 57 4.44 11.60 -10.10
N VAL A 58 5.34 10.81 -9.53
CA VAL A 58 6.24 11.21 -8.44
C VAL A 58 7.69 10.88 -8.79
N ILE A 59 8.59 11.79 -8.48
CA ILE A 59 10.01 11.53 -8.58
C ILE A 59 10.51 11.07 -7.22
N VAL A 60 10.91 9.81 -7.13
CA VAL A 60 11.51 9.26 -5.91
C VAL A 60 12.96 9.73 -5.83
N THR A 61 13.29 10.57 -4.88
CA THR A 61 14.63 11.14 -4.69
C THR A 61 15.46 10.41 -3.63
N GLY A 62 14.83 9.54 -2.84
CA GLY A 62 15.50 8.77 -1.79
C GLY A 62 14.52 8.13 -0.83
N THR A 63 15.05 7.57 0.24
CA THR A 63 14.29 6.97 1.34
C THR A 63 14.51 7.76 2.62
N ASN A 64 13.53 7.79 3.51
CA ASN A 64 13.69 8.36 4.84
C ASN A 64 14.47 7.38 5.73
N LYS A 65 15.56 7.83 6.32
CA LYS A 65 16.32 7.03 7.27
C LYS A 65 15.59 6.95 8.61
N GLY A 66 15.52 5.74 9.17
CA GLY A 66 14.89 5.51 10.50
C GLY A 66 13.37 5.34 10.45
N GLU A 67 12.79 5.22 9.28
CA GLU A 67 11.36 4.92 9.07
C GLU A 67 11.16 3.54 8.41
N GLU A 68 12.17 2.68 8.52
CA GLU A 68 12.11 1.31 8.01
C GLU A 68 11.04 0.52 8.79
N THR A 69 10.10 -0.07 8.06
CA THR A 69 9.00 -0.87 8.63
C THR A 69 9.29 -2.37 8.56
N VAL A 70 10.12 -2.79 7.63
CA VAL A 70 10.51 -4.19 7.41
C VAL A 70 11.99 -4.25 7.06
N THR A 71 12.70 -5.22 7.62
CA THR A 71 14.12 -5.47 7.32
C THR A 71 14.21 -6.46 6.16
N ALA A 72 14.93 -6.07 5.09
CA ALA A 72 15.19 -6.98 3.97
C ALA A 72 16.27 -8.01 4.34
N GLY A 73 16.08 -9.25 3.89
CA GLY A 73 16.97 -10.38 4.16
C GLY A 73 16.44 -11.32 5.24
N GLY A 74 17.21 -12.32 5.59
CA GLY A 74 16.83 -13.34 6.56
C GLY A 74 17.28 -14.75 6.16
N VAL A 75 16.62 -15.77 6.73
CA VAL A 75 16.87 -17.16 6.39
C VAL A 75 16.31 -17.45 5.00
N LYS A 76 17.18 -17.90 4.10
CA LYS A 76 16.82 -18.19 2.71
C LYS A 76 15.74 -19.28 2.63
N LEU A 77 14.73 -19.05 1.83
CA LEU A 77 13.61 -20.00 1.67
C LEU A 77 14.02 -21.37 1.17
N ASN A 78 15.11 -21.47 0.41
CA ASN A 78 15.64 -22.75 -0.05
C ASN A 78 16.30 -23.57 1.07
N GLU A 79 16.57 -22.99 2.24
CA GLU A 79 17.10 -23.68 3.43
C GLU A 79 16.01 -24.20 4.36
N VAL A 80 14.75 -23.84 4.10
CA VAL A 80 13.59 -24.23 4.90
C VAL A 80 12.68 -25.15 4.09
N ASN A 81 12.07 -26.12 4.75
CA ASN A 81 11.03 -26.95 4.16
C ASN A 81 9.69 -26.19 4.20
N PRO A 82 9.08 -25.80 3.07
CA PRO A 82 7.86 -24.99 3.07
C PRO A 82 6.61 -25.72 3.61
N LYS A 83 6.69 -27.06 3.76
CA LYS A 83 5.57 -27.87 4.29
C LYS A 83 5.58 -27.98 5.81
N THR A 84 6.73 -27.75 6.44
CA THR A 84 6.91 -27.90 7.89
C THR A 84 7.53 -26.68 8.54
N MET A 85 8.06 -25.74 7.77
CA MET A 85 8.90 -24.63 8.22
C MET A 85 10.19 -25.07 8.94
N GLU A 86 10.57 -26.35 8.85
CA GLU A 86 11.77 -26.90 9.44
C GLU A 86 13.01 -26.58 8.60
N ALA A 87 14.12 -26.32 9.26
CA ALA A 87 15.42 -26.15 8.61
C ALA A 87 15.88 -27.47 7.95
N LYS A 88 16.24 -27.42 6.66
CA LYS A 88 16.69 -28.63 5.93
C LYS A 88 17.99 -29.22 6.45
N LYS A 89 18.86 -28.40 7.04
CA LYS A 89 20.17 -28.81 7.55
C LYS A 89 20.17 -29.16 9.03
N TYR A 90 19.19 -28.68 9.78
CA TYR A 90 19.19 -28.79 11.24
C TYR A 90 17.82 -29.28 11.70
N PRO A 91 17.67 -30.58 11.98
CA PRO A 91 16.42 -31.17 12.45
C PRO A 91 15.90 -30.46 13.72
N HIS A 92 14.60 -30.36 13.86
CA HIS A 92 13.90 -29.76 15.00
C HIS A 92 14.12 -28.24 15.20
N ILE A 93 14.67 -27.56 14.20
CA ILE A 93 14.74 -26.09 14.16
C ILE A 93 13.75 -25.58 13.12
N TYR A 94 12.86 -24.68 13.53
CA TYR A 94 11.80 -24.13 12.69
C TYR A 94 11.97 -22.62 12.56
N PHE A 95 11.82 -22.10 11.34
CA PHE A 95 11.89 -20.67 11.05
C PHE A 95 10.54 -20.18 10.59
N ILE A 96 9.99 -19.15 11.26
CA ILE A 96 8.66 -18.60 11.01
C ILE A 96 8.70 -17.07 11.02
N GLY A 97 7.78 -16.45 10.29
CA GLY A 97 7.59 -15.00 10.32
C GLY A 97 8.70 -14.21 9.65
N GLU A 98 9.01 -13.07 10.24
CA GLU A 98 9.90 -12.06 9.66
C GLU A 98 11.38 -12.48 9.60
N ILE A 99 11.77 -13.55 10.31
CA ILE A 99 13.14 -14.09 10.20
C ILE A 99 13.42 -14.73 8.83
N LEU A 100 12.37 -15.08 8.10
CA LEU A 100 12.47 -15.59 6.74
C LEU A 100 12.78 -14.45 5.77
N ASP A 101 13.57 -14.74 4.74
CA ASP A 101 13.86 -13.81 3.65
C ASP A 101 12.62 -13.65 2.74
N ILE A 102 11.62 -12.95 3.29
CA ILE A 102 10.34 -12.64 2.63
C ILE A 102 10.00 -11.18 2.86
N ASP A 103 9.92 -10.42 1.77
CA ASP A 103 9.47 -9.04 1.75
C ASP A 103 8.10 -8.93 1.07
N GLY A 104 7.04 -8.96 1.86
CA GLY A 104 5.68 -8.71 1.37
C GLY A 104 5.42 -7.22 1.14
N PHE A 105 4.59 -6.90 0.15
CA PHE A 105 4.12 -5.53 -0.04
C PHE A 105 3.45 -4.98 1.23
N CYS A 106 3.57 -3.66 1.43
CA CYS A 106 2.84 -2.99 2.50
C CYS A 106 1.32 -3.20 2.30
N GLY A 107 0.63 -3.65 3.36
CA GLY A 107 -0.80 -4.01 3.27
C GLY A 107 -1.17 -5.29 4.04
N GLY A 108 -0.35 -5.68 5.04
CA GLY A 108 -0.62 -6.82 5.91
C GLY A 108 -0.04 -8.16 5.44
N PHE A 109 0.62 -8.22 4.29
CA PHE A 109 1.19 -9.47 3.76
C PHE A 109 2.29 -10.05 4.66
N ASN A 110 3.12 -9.23 5.29
CA ASN A 110 4.15 -9.70 6.22
C ASN A 110 3.54 -10.30 7.49
N LEU A 111 2.47 -9.72 8.01
CA LEU A 111 1.67 -10.30 9.11
C LEU A 111 1.03 -11.62 8.69
N GLN A 112 0.43 -11.69 7.50
CA GLN A 112 -0.15 -12.93 6.98
C GLN A 112 0.91 -14.02 6.82
N ASN A 113 2.10 -13.67 6.34
CA ASN A 113 3.24 -14.60 6.28
C ASN A 113 3.60 -15.13 7.67
N ALA A 114 3.70 -14.25 8.67
CA ALA A 114 4.02 -14.63 10.05
C ALA A 114 2.99 -15.62 10.62
N TRP A 115 1.70 -15.34 10.46
CA TRP A 115 0.62 -16.24 10.91
C TRP A 115 0.62 -17.58 10.17
N SER A 116 0.76 -17.56 8.84
CA SER A 116 0.72 -18.77 8.01
C SER A 116 1.90 -19.68 8.29
N THR A 117 3.11 -19.16 8.39
CA THR A 117 4.31 -19.95 8.69
C THR A 117 4.30 -20.50 10.11
N ALA A 118 3.78 -19.73 11.08
CA ALA A 118 3.59 -20.20 12.46
C ALA A 118 2.60 -21.35 12.53
N PHE A 119 1.48 -21.26 11.81
CA PHE A 119 0.48 -22.33 11.74
C PHE A 119 1.07 -23.61 11.16
N VAL A 120 1.77 -23.52 10.02
CA VAL A 120 2.41 -24.67 9.36
C VAL A 120 3.43 -25.36 10.28
N ALA A 121 4.26 -24.56 10.99
CA ALA A 121 5.21 -25.11 11.94
C ALA A 121 4.53 -25.82 13.11
N ALA A 122 3.47 -25.22 13.67
CA ALA A 122 2.71 -25.81 14.77
C ALA A 122 2.06 -27.16 14.39
N GLU A 123 1.43 -27.21 13.22
CA GLU A 123 0.87 -28.47 12.67
C GLU A 123 1.96 -29.55 12.50
N ALA A 124 3.11 -29.16 11.97
CA ALA A 124 4.23 -30.09 11.79
C ALA A 124 4.75 -30.63 13.13
N ILE A 125 4.92 -29.76 14.12
CA ILE A 125 5.43 -30.15 15.46
C ILE A 125 4.41 -31.04 16.19
N SER A 126 3.11 -30.76 16.04
CA SER A 126 2.06 -31.55 16.71
C SER A 126 1.87 -32.95 16.11
N SER A 127 2.45 -33.20 14.95
CA SER A 127 2.38 -34.48 14.23
C SER A 127 3.53 -35.46 14.61
N TYR A 128 4.44 -35.02 15.48
CA TYR A 128 5.49 -35.86 16.07
C TYR A 128 4.98 -36.49 17.36
#